data_17caeb31deaa67d62773c2166764172b
#
_entry.id   17caeb31deaa67d62773c2166764172b
#
_cell.length_a   1.000
_cell.length_b   1.000
_cell.length_c   1.000
_cell.angle_alpha   90.00
_cell.angle_beta   90.00
_cell.angle_gamma   90.00
#
_symmetry.space_group_name_H-M   'P 1'
#
loop_
_entity.id
_entity.type
_entity.pdbx_description
1 polymer ?
#
loop_
_entity_poly.entity_id
_entity_poly.type
_entity_poly.pdbx_seq_one_letter_code
_entity_poly.pdbx_strand_id
1 'polypeptide(L)'
;MSFISKLFGKKEEGMKAGGMEDFMTLIRVYFQAVMASDLGITNLAALPDLRVFKATLKVPTQNNKLGLAEKSRCRKMLKELYGMDDNFTKEIDASIRKRCKKIQDVQAYMYQFSGFSQDLMMLTGNLMKFKLRVPSFFKSAIYTMTQKTVNDIFNKNDFNDPAVMKTVVAIRQYAQKLGFSQEWTTNFVYKVVMLAKKEPRTKNED
;
A
#
# COMPACT_ATOMS: atom_id res chain seq x y z
N MET A 1 -11.46 -16.63 6.97
CA MET A 1 -10.89 -15.80 8.08
C MET A 1 -10.22 -14.60 7.47
N SER A 2 -10.59 -13.39 7.92
CA SER A 2 -9.97 -12.14 7.44
C SER A 2 -8.46 -12.15 7.72
N PHE A 3 -7.65 -11.59 6.83
CA PHE A 3 -6.22 -11.35 7.01
C PHE A 3 -5.91 -10.69 8.37
N ILE A 4 -6.71 -9.70 8.74
CA ILE A 4 -6.59 -9.01 10.04
C ILE A 4 -6.69 -10.00 11.21
N SER A 5 -7.55 -11.02 11.14
CA SER A 5 -7.65 -12.05 12.18
C SER A 5 -6.46 -13.02 12.20
N LYS A 6 -5.80 -13.25 11.04
CA LYS A 6 -4.59 -14.07 10.96
C LYS A 6 -3.35 -13.33 11.50
N LEU A 7 -3.26 -12.02 11.23
CA LEU A 7 -2.16 -11.18 11.72
C LEU A 7 -2.17 -11.00 13.24
N PHE A 8 -3.35 -11.00 13.86
CA PHE A 8 -3.53 -10.59 15.27
C PHE A 8 -4.01 -11.71 16.19
N GLY A 9 -4.39 -12.87 15.63
CA GLY A 9 -4.93 -14.00 16.41
C GLY A 9 -3.88 -14.87 17.10
N LYS A 10 -2.59 -14.67 16.85
CA LYS A 10 -1.49 -15.38 17.53
C LYS A 10 -0.59 -14.39 18.25
N LYS A 11 -0.18 -14.75 19.47
CA LYS A 11 0.85 -14.05 20.25
C LYS A 11 2.06 -13.67 19.39
N GLU A 12 2.72 -12.57 19.70
CA GLU A 12 3.78 -11.85 18.97
C GLU A 12 4.96 -12.70 18.43
N GLU A 13 5.06 -13.98 18.79
CA GLU A 13 6.09 -14.88 18.28
C GLU A 13 5.73 -15.39 16.88
N GLY A 14 6.38 -14.81 15.87
CA GLY A 14 6.41 -15.36 14.50
C GLY A 14 5.43 -14.75 13.50
N MET A 15 5.04 -13.48 13.63
CA MET A 15 4.32 -12.77 12.58
C MET A 15 5.11 -12.77 11.27
N LYS A 16 4.55 -13.41 10.23
CA LYS A 16 5.15 -13.39 8.88
C LYS A 16 4.50 -12.29 8.05
N ALA A 17 5.31 -11.63 7.23
CA ALA A 17 4.80 -10.72 6.22
C ALA A 17 3.80 -11.45 5.31
N GLY A 18 2.63 -10.87 5.13
CA GLY A 18 1.66 -11.32 4.14
C GLY A 18 2.01 -10.85 2.74
N GLY A 19 1.14 -11.17 1.77
CA GLY A 19 1.28 -10.76 0.39
C GLY A 19 0.92 -9.29 0.15
N MET A 20 0.70 -8.97 -1.13
CA MET A 20 0.36 -7.62 -1.60
C MET A 20 -0.94 -7.09 -0.98
N GLU A 21 -2.00 -7.92 -0.92
CA GLU A 21 -3.30 -7.52 -0.34
C GLU A 21 -3.17 -7.14 1.13
N ASP A 22 -2.39 -7.90 1.87
CA ASP A 22 -2.13 -7.70 3.28
C ASP A 22 -1.40 -6.38 3.53
N PHE A 23 -0.39 -6.11 2.71
CA PHE A 23 0.35 -4.86 2.73
C PHE A 23 -0.58 -3.66 2.42
N MET A 24 -1.38 -3.76 1.35
CA MET A 24 -2.32 -2.70 0.96
C MET A 24 -3.39 -2.46 2.03
N THR A 25 -3.87 -3.51 2.66
CA THR A 25 -4.81 -3.40 3.78
C THR A 25 -4.18 -2.67 4.97
N LEU A 26 -2.94 -3.02 5.33
CA LEU A 26 -2.21 -2.35 6.40
C LEU A 26 -1.98 -0.84 6.10
N ILE A 27 -1.70 -0.50 4.85
CA ILE A 27 -1.57 0.89 4.40
C ILE A 27 -2.90 1.65 4.56
N ARG A 28 -4.04 1.05 4.17
CA ARG A 28 -5.37 1.68 4.36
C ARG A 28 -5.69 1.90 5.83
N VAL A 29 -5.41 0.89 6.68
CA VAL A 29 -5.58 1.04 8.13
C VAL A 29 -4.70 2.16 8.67
N TYR A 30 -3.44 2.23 8.24
CA TYR A 30 -2.52 3.28 8.64
C TYR A 30 -3.04 4.68 8.28
N PHE A 31 -3.52 4.87 7.04
CA PHE A 31 -4.13 6.13 6.60
C PHE A 31 -5.29 6.54 7.51
N GLN A 32 -6.19 5.61 7.77
CA GLN A 32 -7.36 5.88 8.61
C GLN A 32 -6.97 6.11 10.09
N ALA A 33 -5.93 5.46 10.58
CA ALA A 33 -5.39 5.71 11.92
C ALA A 33 -4.77 7.11 12.04
N VAL A 34 -4.07 7.58 11.00
CA VAL A 34 -3.57 8.98 10.94
C VAL A 34 -4.74 9.97 10.90
N MET A 35 -5.76 9.71 10.10
CA MET A 35 -6.96 10.57 10.03
C MET A 35 -7.66 10.65 11.38
N ALA A 36 -7.79 9.54 12.08
CA ALA A 36 -8.39 9.52 13.42
C ALA A 36 -7.54 10.26 14.45
N SER A 37 -6.23 9.94 14.51
CA SER A 37 -5.33 10.48 15.55
C SER A 37 -4.95 11.94 15.33
N ASP A 38 -4.66 12.32 14.08
CA ASP A 38 -4.06 13.61 13.76
C ASP A 38 -5.10 14.65 13.37
N LEU A 39 -6.24 14.23 12.81
CA LEU A 39 -7.34 15.12 12.39
C LEU A 39 -8.54 15.04 13.34
N GLY A 40 -8.52 14.19 14.35
CA GLY A 40 -9.59 14.04 15.34
C GLY A 40 -10.88 13.43 14.78
N ILE A 41 -10.81 12.63 13.70
CA ILE A 41 -11.99 12.00 13.12
C ILE A 41 -12.39 10.81 13.98
N THR A 42 -13.51 10.93 14.68
CA THR A 42 -14.03 9.91 15.61
C THR A 42 -15.09 9.00 14.99
N ASN A 43 -15.68 9.39 13.86
CA ASN A 43 -16.71 8.60 13.19
C ASN A 43 -16.10 7.36 12.50
N LEU A 44 -16.14 6.22 13.16
CA LEU A 44 -15.66 4.94 12.63
C LEU A 44 -16.42 4.44 11.40
N ALA A 45 -17.60 4.95 11.10
CA ALA A 45 -18.29 4.63 9.85
C ALA A 45 -17.56 5.20 8.62
N ALA A 46 -16.87 6.33 8.80
CA ALA A 46 -16.01 6.93 7.77
C ALA A 46 -14.63 6.27 7.67
N LEU A 47 -14.28 5.37 8.60
CA LEU A 47 -12.97 4.73 8.73
C LEU A 47 -13.13 3.18 8.85
N PRO A 48 -13.66 2.51 7.82
CA PRO A 48 -14.08 1.11 7.91
C PRO A 48 -12.93 0.14 8.17
N ASP A 49 -11.76 0.34 7.58
CA ASP A 49 -10.60 -0.54 7.80
C ASP A 49 -10.07 -0.40 9.23
N LEU A 50 -10.00 0.83 9.76
CA LEU A 50 -9.61 1.11 11.14
C LEU A 50 -10.60 0.48 12.13
N ARG A 51 -11.91 0.55 11.85
CA ARG A 51 -12.95 -0.09 12.65
C ARG A 51 -12.73 -1.59 12.78
N VAL A 52 -12.50 -2.27 11.65
CA VAL A 52 -12.24 -3.72 11.63
C VAL A 52 -10.93 -4.05 12.36
N PHE A 53 -9.89 -3.29 12.10
CA PHE A 53 -8.58 -3.47 12.75
C PHE A 53 -8.68 -3.33 14.28
N LYS A 54 -9.36 -2.29 14.76
CA LYS A 54 -9.58 -2.06 16.20
C LYS A 54 -10.36 -3.21 16.86
N ALA A 55 -11.43 -3.68 16.22
CA ALA A 55 -12.23 -4.79 16.74
C ALA A 55 -11.42 -6.09 16.86
N THR A 56 -10.48 -6.31 15.93
CA THR A 56 -9.65 -7.52 15.91
C THR A 56 -8.54 -7.49 16.98
N LEU A 57 -7.97 -6.32 17.25
CA LEU A 57 -6.82 -6.19 18.15
C LEU A 57 -7.18 -6.28 19.64
N LYS A 58 -8.45 -6.08 20.02
CA LYS A 58 -8.88 -5.96 21.44
C LYS A 58 -7.97 -5.00 22.24
N VAL A 59 -7.40 -3.97 21.58
CA VAL A 59 -6.51 -3.01 22.23
C VAL A 59 -7.34 -2.18 23.19
N PRO A 60 -7.00 -2.15 24.48
CA PRO A 60 -7.64 -1.23 25.41
C PRO A 60 -7.41 0.20 24.93
N THR A 61 -8.46 0.98 24.84
CA THR A 61 -8.38 2.42 24.56
C THR A 61 -7.73 3.14 25.74
N GLN A 62 -6.42 2.98 25.90
CA GLN A 62 -5.68 3.82 26.81
C GLN A 62 -5.61 5.22 26.19
N ASN A 63 -6.08 6.20 26.96
CA ASN A 63 -6.01 7.64 26.65
C ASN A 63 -6.95 8.21 25.58
N ASN A 64 -8.17 7.72 25.43
CA ASN A 64 -9.27 8.39 24.70
C ASN A 64 -8.96 8.98 23.30
N LYS A 65 -7.79 8.75 22.71
CA LYS A 65 -7.45 9.18 21.36
C LYS A 65 -7.57 8.02 20.39
N LEU A 66 -8.67 8.01 19.64
CA LEU A 66 -8.86 7.06 18.54
C LEU A 66 -7.70 7.16 17.55
N GLY A 67 -7.18 6.03 17.11
CA GLY A 67 -6.16 5.94 16.04
C GLY A 67 -4.72 6.03 16.53
N LEU A 68 -4.41 6.51 17.73
CA LEU A 68 -3.02 6.72 18.16
C LEU A 68 -2.28 5.38 18.37
N ALA A 69 -2.89 4.45 19.07
CA ALA A 69 -2.31 3.13 19.32
C ALA A 69 -2.24 2.31 18.03
N GLU A 70 -3.30 2.38 17.22
CA GLU A 70 -3.38 1.72 15.93
C GLU A 70 -2.34 2.28 14.94
N LYS A 71 -2.16 3.59 14.89
CA LYS A 71 -1.12 4.26 14.09
C LYS A 71 0.29 3.77 14.46
N SER A 72 0.60 3.74 15.76
CA SER A 72 1.89 3.26 16.27
C SER A 72 2.13 1.80 15.91
N ARG A 73 1.11 0.95 16.07
CA ARG A 73 1.21 -0.48 15.76
C ARG A 73 1.35 -0.73 14.27
N CYS A 74 0.57 -0.05 13.43
CA CYS A 74 0.73 -0.16 11.97
C CYS A 74 2.12 0.28 11.51
N ARG A 75 2.67 1.36 12.08
CA ARG A 75 4.03 1.82 11.77
C ARG A 75 5.06 0.74 12.11
N LYS A 76 4.97 0.15 13.30
CA LYS A 76 5.83 -0.97 13.72
C LYS A 76 5.73 -2.13 12.72
N MET A 77 4.51 -2.53 12.36
CA MET A 77 4.30 -3.63 11.41
C MET A 77 4.82 -3.32 9.99
N LEU A 78 4.59 -2.11 9.49
CA LEU A 78 5.14 -1.68 8.20
C LEU A 78 6.66 -1.77 8.18
N LYS A 79 7.32 -1.40 9.28
CA LYS A 79 8.77 -1.49 9.42
C LYS A 79 9.25 -2.93 9.54
N GLU A 80 8.73 -3.70 10.47
CA GLU A 80 9.22 -5.04 10.82
C GLU A 80 8.87 -6.10 9.77
N LEU A 81 7.63 -6.06 9.23
CA LEU A 81 7.16 -7.06 8.29
C LEU A 81 7.49 -6.73 6.84
N TYR A 82 7.46 -5.45 6.50
CA TYR A 82 7.58 -4.99 5.11
C TYR A 82 8.82 -4.17 4.83
N GLY A 83 9.63 -3.84 5.86
CA GLY A 83 10.85 -3.05 5.71
C GLY A 83 10.60 -1.62 5.24
N MET A 84 9.42 -1.06 5.55
CA MET A 84 9.12 0.34 5.26
C MET A 84 9.70 1.20 6.38
N ASP A 85 10.55 2.15 6.02
CA ASP A 85 11.23 3.01 6.99
C ASP A 85 10.32 4.11 7.57
N ASP A 86 10.85 4.84 8.53
CA ASP A 86 10.10 5.92 9.17
C ASP A 86 9.82 7.10 8.22
N ASN A 87 10.65 7.30 7.18
CA ASN A 87 10.43 8.36 6.19
C ASN A 87 9.22 8.06 5.32
N PHE A 88 9.02 6.78 4.98
CA PHE A 88 7.83 6.34 4.26
C PHE A 88 6.53 6.71 5.01
N THR A 89 6.46 6.42 6.31
CA THR A 89 5.27 6.74 7.12
C THR A 89 5.12 8.24 7.42
N LYS A 90 6.23 8.97 7.58
CA LYS A 90 6.21 10.44 7.74
C LYS A 90 5.62 11.15 6.53
N GLU A 91 5.91 10.67 5.32
CA GLU A 91 5.37 11.27 4.11
C GLU A 91 3.86 11.06 4.00
N ILE A 92 3.35 9.88 4.40
CA ILE A 92 1.91 9.63 4.53
C ILE A 92 1.27 10.61 5.52
N ASP A 93 1.85 10.75 6.71
CA ASP A 93 1.38 11.67 7.74
C ASP A 93 1.32 13.11 7.21
N ALA A 94 2.37 13.57 6.54
CA ALA A 94 2.46 14.91 5.97
C ALA A 94 1.43 15.13 4.86
N SER A 95 1.26 14.14 3.97
CA SER A 95 0.26 14.18 2.91
C SER A 95 -1.15 14.33 3.47
N ILE A 96 -1.54 13.47 4.41
CA ILE A 96 -2.89 13.49 5.01
C ILE A 96 -3.14 14.83 5.72
N ARG A 97 -2.20 15.30 6.57
CA ARG A 97 -2.34 16.58 7.27
C ARG A 97 -2.45 17.77 6.32
N LYS A 98 -1.77 17.73 5.19
CA LYS A 98 -1.82 18.79 4.19
C LYS A 98 -3.12 18.79 3.38
N ARG A 99 -3.63 17.62 3.04
CA ARG A 99 -4.74 17.44 2.09
C ARG A 99 -6.11 17.29 2.75
N CYS A 100 -6.16 16.79 3.99
CA CYS A 100 -7.41 16.55 4.70
C CYS A 100 -7.59 17.59 5.81
N LYS A 101 -8.51 18.53 5.63
CA LYS A 101 -8.86 19.56 6.64
C LYS A 101 -10.24 19.33 7.24
N LYS A 102 -11.12 18.64 6.54
CA LYS A 102 -12.50 18.33 6.94
C LYS A 102 -12.90 16.95 6.42
N ILE A 103 -14.05 16.45 6.86
CA ILE A 103 -14.49 15.08 6.55
C ILE A 103 -14.67 14.82 5.05
N GLN A 104 -15.09 15.82 4.29
CA GLN A 104 -15.22 15.70 2.83
C GLN A 104 -13.86 15.49 2.16
N ASP A 105 -12.81 16.14 2.66
CA ASP A 105 -11.44 15.95 2.16
C ASP A 105 -10.97 14.51 2.40
N VAL A 106 -11.34 13.94 3.55
CA VAL A 106 -11.03 12.52 3.88
C VAL A 106 -11.66 11.56 2.88
N GLN A 107 -12.94 11.76 2.57
CA GLN A 107 -13.64 10.95 1.58
C GLN A 107 -13.00 11.07 0.19
N ALA A 108 -12.72 12.31 -0.24
CA ALA A 108 -12.03 12.56 -1.50
C ALA A 108 -10.63 11.94 -1.55
N TYR A 109 -9.87 12.05 -0.45
CA TYR A 109 -8.55 11.46 -0.33
C TYR A 109 -8.59 9.94 -0.44
N MET A 110 -9.49 9.29 0.29
CA MET A 110 -9.67 7.84 0.24
C MET A 110 -10.14 7.36 -1.13
N TYR A 111 -10.98 8.13 -1.82
CA TYR A 111 -11.38 7.84 -3.19
C TYR A 111 -10.18 7.91 -4.15
N GLN A 112 -9.33 8.93 -4.05
CA GLN A 112 -8.10 9.04 -4.86
C GLN A 112 -7.14 7.88 -4.55
N PHE A 113 -7.01 7.49 -3.29
CA PHE A 113 -6.18 6.35 -2.90
C PHE A 113 -6.74 5.02 -3.42
N SER A 114 -8.05 4.86 -3.50
CA SER A 114 -8.67 3.69 -4.11
C SER A 114 -8.31 3.58 -5.60
N GLY A 115 -8.41 4.68 -6.36
CA GLY A 115 -7.99 4.72 -7.76
C GLY A 115 -6.49 4.41 -7.93
N PHE A 116 -5.64 5.02 -7.10
CA PHE A 116 -4.22 4.71 -7.05
C PHE A 116 -3.95 3.21 -6.83
N SER A 117 -4.67 2.60 -5.90
CA SER A 117 -4.54 1.17 -5.58
C SER A 117 -4.99 0.28 -6.74
N GLN A 118 -6.08 0.63 -7.43
CA GLN A 118 -6.58 -0.11 -8.59
C GLN A 118 -5.56 -0.07 -9.74
N ASP A 119 -5.03 1.10 -10.07
CA ASP A 119 -4.02 1.22 -11.12
C ASP A 119 -2.72 0.49 -10.76
N LEU A 120 -2.36 0.45 -9.48
CA LEU A 120 -1.23 -0.32 -9.00
C LEU A 120 -1.43 -1.83 -9.17
N MET A 121 -2.64 -2.34 -8.90
CA MET A 121 -2.99 -3.73 -9.16
C MET A 121 -3.00 -4.03 -10.66
N MET A 122 -3.50 -3.11 -11.50
CA MET A 122 -3.42 -3.25 -12.96
C MET A 122 -1.98 -3.25 -13.46
N LEU A 123 -1.11 -2.40 -12.91
CA LEU A 123 0.32 -2.40 -13.24
C LEU A 123 0.96 -3.74 -12.94
N THR A 124 0.74 -4.28 -11.75
CA THR A 124 1.28 -5.59 -11.36
C THR A 124 0.77 -6.70 -12.28
N GLY A 125 -0.52 -6.71 -12.59
CA GLY A 125 -1.12 -7.67 -13.54
C GLY A 125 -0.52 -7.56 -14.94
N ASN A 126 -0.36 -6.36 -15.46
CA ASN A 126 0.24 -6.12 -16.77
C ASN A 126 1.72 -6.55 -16.82
N LEU A 127 2.49 -6.27 -15.78
CA LEU A 127 3.88 -6.73 -15.67
C LEU A 127 3.98 -8.26 -15.62
N MET A 128 3.06 -8.94 -14.94
CA MET A 128 3.01 -10.40 -14.92
C MET A 128 2.64 -11.00 -16.28
N LYS A 129 1.66 -10.40 -16.98
CA LYS A 129 1.29 -10.81 -18.37
C LYS A 129 2.43 -10.56 -19.34
N PHE A 130 3.11 -9.43 -19.25
CA PHE A 130 4.28 -9.12 -20.09
C PHE A 130 5.36 -10.19 -19.94
N LYS A 131 5.66 -10.62 -18.72
CA LYS A 131 6.58 -11.70 -18.42
C LYS A 131 6.25 -13.01 -19.14
N LEU A 132 4.97 -13.34 -19.33
CA LEU A 132 4.54 -14.57 -20.02
C LEU A 132 4.76 -14.50 -21.53
N ARG A 133 4.75 -13.30 -22.11
CA ARG A 133 4.90 -13.08 -23.58
C ARG A 133 6.35 -12.97 -24.02
N VAL A 134 7.28 -12.77 -23.09
CA VAL A 134 8.70 -12.57 -23.40
C VAL A 134 9.38 -13.91 -23.61
N PRO A 135 10.21 -14.06 -24.68
CA PRO A 135 11.02 -15.25 -24.90
C PRO A 135 11.87 -15.63 -23.70
N SER A 136 12.13 -16.93 -23.50
CA SER A 136 12.76 -17.48 -22.29
C SER A 136 14.12 -16.84 -21.96
N PHE A 137 14.90 -16.45 -22.94
CA PHE A 137 16.21 -15.82 -22.74
C PHE A 137 16.12 -14.37 -22.22
N PHE A 138 14.99 -13.65 -22.42
CA PHE A 138 14.75 -12.36 -21.80
C PHE A 138 14.10 -12.46 -20.41
N LYS A 139 13.60 -13.64 -20.04
CA LYS A 139 12.92 -13.81 -18.74
C LYS A 139 13.82 -13.48 -17.55
N SER A 140 15.12 -13.75 -17.64
CA SER A 140 16.08 -13.43 -16.58
C SER A 140 16.15 -11.90 -16.32
N ALA A 141 16.19 -11.08 -17.36
CA ALA A 141 16.24 -9.62 -17.23
C ALA A 141 14.98 -9.04 -16.57
N ILE A 142 13.80 -9.63 -16.86
CA ILE A 142 12.52 -9.21 -16.26
C ILE A 142 12.36 -9.77 -14.84
N TYR A 143 12.94 -10.94 -14.56
CA TYR A 143 12.97 -11.51 -13.20
C TYR A 143 13.83 -10.71 -12.23
N THR A 144 14.84 -10.00 -12.71
CA THR A 144 15.66 -9.07 -11.94
C THR A 144 15.03 -7.66 -11.89
N MET A 145 13.67 -7.56 -11.82
CA MET A 145 13.06 -6.25 -11.59
C MET A 145 13.57 -5.70 -10.25
N THR A 146 14.63 -4.93 -10.37
CA THR A 146 15.29 -4.24 -9.28
C THR A 146 14.59 -2.92 -9.03
N GLN A 147 14.85 -2.29 -7.89
CA GLN A 147 14.43 -0.92 -7.63
C GLN A 147 14.88 0.03 -8.75
N LYS A 148 16.08 -0.20 -9.32
CA LYS A 148 16.58 0.55 -10.47
C LYS A 148 15.66 0.42 -11.68
N THR A 149 15.19 -0.77 -12.01
CA THR A 149 14.27 -1.00 -13.15
C THR A 149 12.94 -0.27 -12.94
N VAL A 150 12.37 -0.32 -11.73
CA VAL A 150 11.15 0.42 -11.40
C VAL A 150 11.40 1.93 -11.48
N ASN A 151 12.54 2.41 -10.97
CA ASN A 151 12.95 3.80 -11.10
C ASN A 151 13.05 4.23 -12.56
N ASP A 152 13.67 3.42 -13.42
CA ASP A 152 13.81 3.73 -14.85
C ASP A 152 12.46 3.80 -15.55
N ILE A 153 11.54 2.86 -15.27
CA ILE A 153 10.17 2.88 -15.77
C ILE A 153 9.43 4.16 -15.34
N PHE A 154 9.54 4.53 -14.05
CA PHE A 154 8.85 5.69 -13.50
C PHE A 154 9.52 7.03 -13.84
N ASN A 155 10.83 7.06 -14.05
CA ASN A 155 11.57 8.31 -14.28
C ASN A 155 11.82 8.57 -15.76
N LYS A 156 12.10 7.53 -16.56
CA LYS A 156 12.53 7.69 -17.95
C LYS A 156 11.43 7.40 -18.96
N ASN A 157 10.27 6.92 -18.54
CA ASN A 157 9.22 6.40 -19.42
C ASN A 157 9.72 5.31 -20.40
N ASP A 158 10.74 4.58 -20.00
CA ASP A 158 11.46 3.63 -20.84
C ASP A 158 10.90 2.21 -20.65
N PHE A 159 9.69 2.00 -21.14
CA PHE A 159 9.09 0.67 -21.19
C PHE A 159 8.19 0.53 -22.41
N ASN A 160 8.51 -0.43 -23.27
CA ASN A 160 7.87 -0.58 -24.60
C ASN A 160 6.50 -1.29 -24.57
N ASP A 161 5.77 -1.26 -23.46
CA ASP A 161 4.42 -1.79 -23.36
C ASP A 161 3.42 -0.67 -23.07
N PRO A 162 2.51 -0.34 -24.02
CA PRO A 162 1.56 0.76 -23.87
C PRO A 162 0.61 0.59 -22.68
N ALA A 163 0.22 -0.65 -22.32
CA ALA A 163 -0.67 -0.92 -21.19
C ALA A 163 0.04 -0.64 -19.85
N VAL A 164 1.32 -1.02 -19.75
CA VAL A 164 2.16 -0.70 -18.58
C VAL A 164 2.34 0.80 -18.49
N MET A 165 2.69 1.48 -19.58
CA MET A 165 2.91 2.93 -19.57
C MET A 165 1.66 3.72 -19.21
N LYS A 166 0.48 3.31 -19.69
CA LYS A 166 -0.80 3.92 -19.33
C LYS A 166 -1.03 3.86 -17.82
N THR A 167 -0.81 2.71 -17.20
CA THR A 167 -0.98 2.55 -15.74
C THR A 167 0.07 3.33 -14.95
N VAL A 168 1.31 3.42 -15.43
CA VAL A 168 2.37 4.24 -14.80
C VAL A 168 1.98 5.72 -14.78
N VAL A 169 1.45 6.25 -15.90
CA VAL A 169 0.98 7.65 -15.97
C VAL A 169 -0.16 7.88 -14.96
N ALA A 170 -1.14 6.99 -14.91
CA ALA A 170 -2.26 7.09 -13.99
C ALA A 170 -1.80 7.06 -12.51
N ILE A 171 -0.91 6.13 -12.15
CA ILE A 171 -0.31 6.05 -10.81
C ILE A 171 0.38 7.36 -10.43
N ARG A 172 1.17 7.97 -11.33
CA ARG A 172 1.82 9.26 -11.09
C ARG A 172 0.81 10.37 -10.83
N GLN A 173 -0.25 10.43 -11.63
CA GLN A 173 -1.30 11.43 -11.46
C GLN A 173 -2.00 11.31 -10.11
N TYR A 174 -2.32 10.07 -9.68
CA TYR A 174 -2.90 9.84 -8.36
C TYR A 174 -1.93 10.18 -7.23
N ALA A 175 -0.66 9.78 -7.34
CA ALA A 175 0.37 10.12 -6.37
C ALA A 175 0.51 11.64 -6.19
N GLN A 176 0.51 12.39 -7.30
CA GLN A 176 0.55 13.86 -7.28
C GLN A 176 -0.70 14.46 -6.60
N LYS A 177 -1.89 13.95 -6.92
CA LYS A 177 -3.14 14.38 -6.27
C LYS A 177 -3.13 14.09 -4.77
N LEU A 178 -2.61 12.95 -4.37
CA LEU A 178 -2.41 12.56 -2.97
C LEU A 178 -1.28 13.35 -2.29
N GLY A 179 -0.38 13.94 -3.05
CA GLY A 179 0.73 14.77 -2.55
C GLY A 179 1.97 13.98 -2.16
N PHE A 180 2.13 12.78 -2.71
CA PHE A 180 3.34 11.98 -2.55
C PHE A 180 4.45 12.41 -3.48
N SER A 181 5.69 12.33 -2.99
CA SER A 181 6.88 12.53 -3.81
C SER A 181 7.04 11.41 -4.85
N GLN A 182 7.83 11.69 -5.88
CA GLN A 182 8.18 10.69 -6.87
C GLN A 182 8.98 9.54 -6.26
N GLU A 183 9.90 9.85 -5.36
CA GLU A 183 10.69 8.85 -4.64
C GLU A 183 9.81 7.92 -3.81
N TRP A 184 8.92 8.48 -3.00
CA TRP A 184 7.96 7.69 -2.22
C TRP A 184 7.12 6.78 -3.12
N THR A 185 6.59 7.35 -4.21
CA THR A 185 5.76 6.62 -5.15
C THR A 185 6.51 5.43 -5.76
N THR A 186 7.74 5.65 -6.19
CA THR A 186 8.58 4.61 -6.78
C THR A 186 8.91 3.50 -5.78
N ASN A 187 9.25 3.86 -4.54
CA ASN A 187 9.53 2.89 -3.48
C ASN A 187 8.29 2.06 -3.12
N PHE A 188 7.12 2.71 -3.08
CA PHE A 188 5.85 2.03 -2.82
C PHE A 188 5.49 1.04 -3.93
N VAL A 189 5.55 1.49 -5.20
CA VAL A 189 5.29 0.63 -6.37
C VAL A 189 6.26 -0.55 -6.41
N TYR A 190 7.54 -0.32 -6.20
CA TYR A 190 8.53 -1.39 -6.12
C TYR A 190 8.17 -2.44 -5.05
N LYS A 191 7.80 -1.99 -3.85
CA LYS A 191 7.39 -2.89 -2.77
C LYS A 191 6.19 -3.73 -3.16
N VAL A 192 5.15 -3.13 -3.72
CA VAL A 192 3.93 -3.84 -4.15
C VAL A 192 4.24 -4.88 -5.23
N VAL A 193 5.01 -4.50 -6.26
CA VAL A 193 5.44 -5.44 -7.32
C VAL A 193 6.24 -6.61 -6.75
N MET A 194 7.13 -6.36 -5.79
CA MET A 194 7.94 -7.42 -5.16
C MET A 194 7.09 -8.35 -4.30
N LEU A 195 6.06 -7.84 -3.62
CA LEU A 195 5.13 -8.68 -2.85
C LEU A 195 4.26 -9.53 -3.77
N ALA A 196 3.73 -8.97 -4.85
CA ALA A 196 2.94 -9.70 -5.84
C ALA A 196 3.72 -10.86 -6.50
N LYS A 197 5.05 -10.73 -6.65
CA LYS A 197 5.89 -11.82 -7.18
C LYS A 197 6.04 -13.00 -6.23
N LYS A 198 5.90 -12.79 -4.92
CA LYS A 198 6.08 -13.83 -3.90
C LYS A 198 4.82 -14.67 -3.69
N GLU A 199 3.66 -14.21 -4.16
CA GLU A 199 2.43 -14.97 -4.02
C GLU A 199 2.47 -16.23 -4.89
N PRO A 200 2.21 -17.43 -4.32
CA PRO A 200 2.09 -18.64 -5.10
C PRO A 200 0.90 -18.48 -6.07
N ARG A 201 1.10 -18.81 -7.34
CA ARG A 201 0.01 -18.83 -8.32
C ARG A 201 -1.07 -19.78 -7.82
N THR A 202 -2.30 -19.30 -7.70
CA THR A 202 -3.44 -20.19 -7.57
C THR A 202 -3.51 -21.04 -8.84
N LYS A 203 -3.51 -22.37 -8.69
CA LYS A 203 -3.50 -23.38 -9.78
C LYS A 203 -4.81 -23.44 -10.61
N ASN A 204 -5.55 -22.35 -10.75
CA ASN A 204 -6.88 -22.33 -11.36
C ASN A 204 -6.94 -21.53 -12.67
N GLU A 205 -5.87 -21.46 -13.44
CA GLU A 205 -5.91 -20.91 -14.80
C GLU A 205 -5.10 -21.82 -15.75
N ASP A 206 -5.56 -23.08 -15.88
CA ASP A 206 -5.28 -23.93 -17.04
C ASP A 206 -6.58 -24.15 -17.82
#